data_2c35dd6568560641a4db5d4ca1c4d6e2
#
_entry.id   2c35dd6568560641a4db5d4ca1c4d6e2
#
_cell.length_a   1.000
_cell.length_b   1.000
_cell.length_c   1.000
_cell.angle_alpha   90.00
_cell.angle_beta   90.00
_cell.angle_gamma   90.00
#
_symmetry.space_group_name_H-M   'P 1'
#
loop_
_entity.id
_entity.type
_entity.pdbx_description
1 polymer ?
#
loop_
_entity_poly.entity_id
_entity_poly.type
_entity_poly.pdbx_seq_one_letter_code
_entity_poly.pdbx_strand_id
1 'polypeptide(L)'
;MSDTAFQTMYRQEMIAGFEKRQSLVRRTTVTEADINGNQAVFLVGDSGGATAVTRGVDGDIPTRPDNLNQYTATLQEWHDVPERTRFNLYASQGDGRRLMQETCMSVINRKIDEDIHTALSTATVTWGSAAAATIALISKAKTKLGNAFADMDAPIYALITPAFHAYLMSFDQFVSADYVNGPGWDNVPKDKAFSWYGVNWIVDPKLPGVGTSSSTCFMYSQNAIGHACDTENLDTAVGYDDKNDKSWARCSTFMGSKLLQNSGVVKMLHDDSLYS
;
A
#
# COMPACT_ATOMS: atom_id res chain seq x y z
N MET A 1 -22.16 39.20 -44.93
CA MET A 1 -20.96 38.80 -44.16
C MET A 1 -21.46 38.22 -42.87
N SER A 2 -21.39 36.93 -42.76
CA SER A 2 -21.79 36.23 -41.55
C SER A 2 -20.56 36.12 -40.63
N ASP A 3 -20.54 36.98 -39.61
CA ASP A 3 -19.53 36.90 -38.54
C ASP A 3 -19.88 35.75 -37.63
N THR A 4 -19.28 34.59 -37.92
CA THR A 4 -19.31 33.43 -37.03
C THR A 4 -18.04 33.41 -36.19
N ALA A 5 -17.73 34.46 -35.47
CA ALA A 5 -16.76 34.48 -34.44
C ALA A 5 -17.35 33.84 -33.17
N PHE A 6 -17.47 32.52 -33.16
CA PHE A 6 -17.79 31.79 -31.93
C PHE A 6 -16.55 31.80 -31.04
N GLN A 7 -16.50 32.75 -30.10
CA GLN A 7 -15.62 32.59 -28.95
C GLN A 7 -16.20 31.46 -28.10
N THR A 8 -15.64 30.27 -28.27
CA THR A 8 -15.88 29.21 -27.32
C THR A 8 -15.16 29.61 -26.04
N MET A 9 -15.88 30.12 -25.05
CA MET A 9 -15.34 30.31 -23.71
C MET A 9 -15.07 28.91 -23.12
N TYR A 10 -13.82 28.44 -23.23
CA TYR A 10 -13.40 27.25 -22.53
C TYR A 10 -13.36 27.55 -21.04
N ARG A 11 -13.92 26.61 -20.25
CA ARG A 11 -13.87 26.63 -18.80
C ARG A 11 -12.41 26.68 -18.36
N GLN A 12 -12.04 27.67 -17.58
CA GLN A 12 -10.66 27.85 -17.08
C GLN A 12 -10.23 26.74 -16.08
N GLU A 13 -11.16 25.90 -15.66
CA GLU A 13 -10.90 24.81 -14.72
C GLU A 13 -10.62 23.50 -15.46
N MET A 14 -9.39 23.02 -15.38
CA MET A 14 -9.06 21.65 -15.77
C MET A 14 -9.53 20.69 -14.67
N ILE A 15 -10.40 19.76 -15.04
CA ILE A 15 -10.80 18.68 -14.15
C ILE A 15 -9.73 17.59 -14.27
N ALA A 16 -9.04 17.32 -13.17
CA ALA A 16 -8.15 16.18 -13.10
C ALA A 16 -8.94 14.87 -13.19
N GLY A 17 -8.44 13.92 -13.94
CA GLY A 17 -9.04 12.59 -14.04
C GLY A 17 -9.10 11.87 -12.69
N PHE A 18 -9.89 10.79 -12.62
CA PHE A 18 -9.96 9.96 -11.42
C PHE A 18 -8.65 9.21 -11.22
N GLU A 19 -7.83 9.67 -10.27
CA GLU A 19 -6.55 9.06 -9.95
C GLU A 19 -6.37 8.90 -8.43
N LYS A 20 -5.66 7.83 -8.03
CA LYS A 20 -5.25 7.65 -6.64
C LYS A 20 -4.11 8.63 -6.34
N ARG A 21 -4.40 9.68 -5.59
CA ARG A 21 -3.45 10.78 -5.32
C ARG A 21 -2.56 10.54 -4.10
N GLN A 22 -2.97 9.66 -3.17
CA GLN A 22 -2.25 9.38 -1.92
C GLN A 22 -2.04 7.89 -1.76
N SER A 23 -0.85 7.50 -1.29
CA SER A 23 -0.58 6.15 -0.82
C SER A 23 -1.10 6.00 0.62
N LEU A 24 -2.10 5.14 0.82
CA LEU A 24 -2.55 4.73 2.15
C LEU A 24 -1.74 3.54 2.68
N VAL A 25 -1.23 2.71 1.78
CA VAL A 25 -0.53 1.45 2.10
C VAL A 25 0.82 1.73 2.75
N ARG A 26 1.52 2.80 2.35
CA ARG A 26 2.80 3.19 2.95
C ARG A 26 2.75 3.35 4.48
N ARG A 27 1.61 3.85 5.01
CA ARG A 27 1.42 4.04 6.46
C ARG A 27 1.29 2.74 7.24
N THR A 28 1.10 1.63 6.55
CA THR A 28 0.86 0.30 7.14
C THR A 28 2.12 -0.55 7.19
N THR A 29 3.27 0.00 6.80
CA THR A 29 4.56 -0.68 6.74
C THR A 29 5.54 -0.10 7.75
N VAL A 30 6.57 -0.85 8.09
CA VAL A 30 7.73 -0.33 8.83
C VAL A 30 8.59 0.47 7.86
N THR A 31 8.88 1.71 8.22
CA THR A 31 9.69 2.63 7.39
C THR A 31 11.08 2.88 7.96
N GLU A 32 11.36 2.41 9.17
CA GLU A 32 12.66 2.52 9.81
C GLU A 32 13.62 1.50 9.21
N ALA A 33 14.62 1.99 8.48
CA ALA A 33 15.67 1.18 7.90
C ALA A 33 16.99 1.95 7.90
N ASP A 34 18.08 1.23 8.12
CA ASP A 34 19.41 1.78 7.85
C ASP A 34 19.69 1.70 6.35
N ILE A 35 19.86 2.86 5.71
CA ILE A 35 20.17 2.95 4.29
C ILE A 35 21.68 2.98 4.11
N ASN A 36 22.20 2.01 3.37
CA ASN A 36 23.61 1.91 3.05
C ASN A 36 23.79 1.74 1.54
N GLY A 37 24.14 2.83 0.87
CA GLY A 37 24.21 2.86 -0.59
C GLY A 37 22.83 2.63 -1.24
N ASN A 38 22.70 1.57 -2.03
CA ASN A 38 21.44 1.19 -2.70
C ASN A 38 20.63 0.12 -1.93
N GLN A 39 20.93 -0.09 -0.66
CA GLN A 39 20.31 -1.12 0.17
C GLN A 39 19.73 -0.51 1.44
N ALA A 40 18.50 -0.87 1.74
CA ALA A 40 17.84 -0.60 3.01
C ALA A 40 17.83 -1.88 3.86
N VAL A 41 18.37 -1.79 5.05
CA VAL A 41 18.58 -2.92 5.96
C VAL A 41 17.56 -2.85 7.10
N PHE A 42 16.78 -3.91 7.26
CA PHE A 42 15.86 -4.09 8.37
C PHE A 42 16.39 -5.21 9.29
N LEU A 43 16.48 -4.93 10.58
CA LEU A 43 16.91 -5.91 11.56
C LEU A 43 15.68 -6.48 12.29
N VAL A 44 15.53 -7.79 12.28
CA VAL A 44 14.45 -8.49 12.98
C VAL A 44 15.10 -9.47 13.97
N GLY A 45 14.90 -9.21 15.26
CA GLY A 45 15.35 -10.10 16.34
C GLY A 45 14.19 -10.89 16.92
N ASP A 46 14.37 -12.17 17.10
CA ASP A 46 13.40 -13.04 17.76
C ASP A 46 14.06 -14.02 18.75
N SER A 47 13.25 -14.71 19.52
CA SER A 47 13.76 -15.72 20.46
C SER A 47 14.03 -17.08 19.81
N GLY A 48 13.73 -17.28 18.51
CA GLY A 48 13.81 -18.55 17.83
C GLY A 48 12.91 -19.65 18.44
N GLY A 49 11.85 -19.27 19.17
CA GLY A 49 10.97 -20.18 19.90
C GLY A 49 11.59 -20.74 21.19
N ALA A 50 12.65 -20.14 21.69
CA ALA A 50 13.31 -20.60 22.92
C ALA A 50 12.39 -20.45 24.14
N THR A 51 12.49 -21.41 25.07
CA THR A 51 11.78 -21.39 26.34
C THR A 51 12.73 -21.04 27.49
N ALA A 52 12.19 -20.46 28.56
CA ALA A 52 12.97 -20.22 29.77
C ALA A 52 13.45 -21.53 30.37
N VAL A 53 14.68 -21.54 30.87
CA VAL A 53 15.30 -22.70 31.49
C VAL A 53 15.66 -22.40 32.94
N THR A 54 15.66 -23.45 33.78
CA THR A 54 16.09 -23.33 35.16
C THR A 54 17.64 -23.48 35.23
N ARG A 55 18.20 -23.05 36.37
CA ARG A 55 19.62 -23.20 36.67
C ARG A 55 20.00 -24.67 36.68
N GLY A 56 21.13 -25.01 36.07
CA GLY A 56 21.68 -26.37 36.08
C GLY A 56 22.10 -26.86 37.47
N VAL A 57 22.35 -28.16 37.60
CA VAL A 57 22.74 -28.78 38.88
C VAL A 57 24.03 -28.18 39.43
N ASP A 58 24.94 -27.75 38.58
CA ASP A 58 26.20 -27.09 38.93
C ASP A 58 26.06 -25.59 39.21
N GLY A 59 24.83 -25.08 39.19
CA GLY A 59 24.53 -23.66 39.46
C GLY A 59 24.70 -22.74 38.26
N ASP A 60 25.07 -23.23 37.12
CA ASP A 60 25.23 -22.44 35.90
C ASP A 60 23.90 -22.11 35.26
N ILE A 61 23.78 -20.88 34.69
CA ILE A 61 22.64 -20.46 33.89
C ILE A 61 22.99 -20.71 32.42
N PRO A 62 22.22 -21.61 31.74
CA PRO A 62 22.44 -21.88 30.32
C PRO A 62 22.25 -20.59 29.50
N THR A 63 23.24 -20.27 28.67
CA THR A 63 23.15 -19.15 27.72
C THR A 63 22.46 -19.57 26.45
N ARG A 64 21.70 -18.66 25.86
CA ARG A 64 21.02 -18.83 24.58
C ARG A 64 21.73 -18.03 23.51
N PRO A 65 21.93 -18.58 22.30
CA PRO A 65 22.39 -17.78 21.17
C PRO A 65 21.32 -16.72 20.81
N ASP A 66 21.77 -15.57 20.41
CA ASP A 66 20.90 -14.53 19.87
C ASP A 66 20.46 -14.88 18.44
N ASN A 67 19.19 -14.59 18.10
CA ASN A 67 18.64 -14.84 16.78
C ASN A 67 18.27 -13.49 16.15
N LEU A 68 19.25 -12.86 15.51
CA LEU A 68 19.10 -11.59 14.80
C LEU A 68 19.18 -11.85 13.29
N ASN A 69 18.07 -11.62 12.60
CA ASN A 69 17.98 -11.77 11.16
C ASN A 69 18.03 -10.41 10.47
N GLN A 70 18.84 -10.33 9.43
CA GLN A 70 18.95 -9.14 8.59
C GLN A 70 18.18 -9.35 7.29
N TYR A 71 17.26 -8.44 6.99
CA TYR A 71 16.52 -8.40 5.73
C TYR A 71 16.92 -7.16 4.94
N THR A 72 17.28 -7.36 3.68
CA THR A 72 17.74 -6.27 2.82
C THR A 72 16.74 -6.04 1.69
N ALA A 73 16.28 -4.80 1.56
CA ALA A 73 15.53 -4.32 0.40
C ALA A 73 16.48 -3.54 -0.51
N THR A 74 16.54 -3.92 -1.79
CA THR A 74 17.30 -3.16 -2.78
C THR A 74 16.48 -1.97 -3.23
N LEU A 75 17.04 -0.77 -3.11
CA LEU A 75 16.41 0.45 -3.59
C LEU A 75 16.51 0.51 -5.11
N GLN A 76 15.40 0.85 -5.75
CA GLN A 76 15.30 1.09 -7.18
C GLN A 76 14.91 2.54 -7.42
N GLU A 77 15.43 3.10 -8.49
CA GLU A 77 15.13 4.45 -8.93
C GLU A 77 13.88 4.45 -9.82
N TRP A 78 12.91 5.31 -9.47
CA TRP A 78 11.65 5.45 -10.19
C TRP A 78 11.42 6.89 -10.56
N HIS A 79 11.08 7.11 -11.83
CA HIS A 79 10.82 8.43 -12.39
C HIS A 79 9.49 8.46 -13.13
N ASP A 80 8.84 9.61 -13.09
CA ASP A 80 7.76 9.97 -13.99
C ASP A 80 8.02 11.36 -14.56
N VAL A 81 7.94 11.50 -15.90
CA VAL A 81 8.27 12.74 -16.59
C VAL A 81 7.22 13.05 -17.65
N PRO A 82 6.07 13.62 -17.27
CA PRO A 82 5.11 14.14 -18.24
C PRO A 82 5.67 15.37 -18.97
N GLU A 83 5.47 15.40 -20.29
CA GLU A 83 5.86 16.51 -21.16
C GLU A 83 4.65 17.09 -21.90
N ARG A 84 4.64 18.39 -22.12
CA ARG A 84 3.66 19.08 -22.97
C ARG A 84 4.33 20.13 -23.83
N THR A 85 3.93 20.22 -25.11
CA THR A 85 4.38 21.28 -25.99
C THR A 85 3.80 22.63 -25.57
N ARG A 86 4.51 23.70 -25.87
CA ARG A 86 4.06 25.08 -25.60
C ARG A 86 2.70 25.37 -26.25
N PHE A 87 2.50 24.86 -27.48
CA PHE A 87 1.22 24.99 -28.17
C PHE A 87 0.07 24.34 -27.40
N ASN A 88 0.26 23.12 -26.88
CA ASN A 88 -0.76 22.43 -26.08
C ASN A 88 -1.03 23.11 -24.76
N LEU A 89 -0.01 23.69 -24.12
CA LEU A 89 -0.19 24.50 -22.90
C LEU A 89 -0.99 25.77 -23.19
N TYR A 90 -0.71 26.45 -24.32
CA TYR A 90 -1.45 27.63 -24.73
C TYR A 90 -2.90 27.29 -25.10
N ALA A 91 -3.10 26.24 -25.90
CA ALA A 91 -4.44 25.83 -26.35
C ALA A 91 -5.32 25.30 -25.22
N SER A 92 -4.76 24.74 -24.15
CA SER A 92 -5.52 24.19 -23.02
C SER A 92 -6.08 25.24 -22.07
N GLN A 93 -5.64 26.48 -22.13
CA GLN A 93 -6.12 27.65 -21.32
C GLN A 93 -6.23 27.40 -19.81
N GLY A 94 -5.63 26.35 -19.27
CA GLY A 94 -5.62 26.00 -17.85
C GLY A 94 -4.21 25.92 -17.30
N ASP A 95 -4.07 25.70 -15.98
CA ASP A 95 -2.79 25.47 -15.34
C ASP A 95 -2.24 24.04 -15.63
N GLY A 96 -1.85 23.85 -16.90
CA GLY A 96 -1.34 22.57 -17.38
C GLY A 96 -0.07 22.11 -16.68
N ARG A 97 0.74 23.04 -16.13
CA ARG A 97 1.96 22.70 -15.38
C ARG A 97 1.62 22.12 -14.02
N ARG A 98 0.66 22.72 -13.30
CA ARG A 98 0.19 22.19 -12.03
C ARG A 98 -0.42 20.80 -12.20
N LEU A 99 -1.22 20.59 -13.24
CA LEU A 99 -1.79 19.28 -13.53
C LEU A 99 -0.71 18.23 -13.81
N MET A 100 0.36 18.57 -14.55
CA MET A 100 1.49 17.66 -14.77
C MET A 100 2.18 17.27 -13.47
N GLN A 101 2.37 18.20 -12.54
CA GLN A 101 2.95 17.89 -11.23
C GLN A 101 2.03 16.99 -10.39
N GLU A 102 0.72 17.28 -10.34
CA GLU A 102 -0.25 16.47 -9.60
C GLU A 102 -0.34 15.04 -10.15
N THR A 103 -0.37 14.88 -11.48
CA THR A 103 -0.40 13.55 -12.11
C THR A 103 0.90 12.79 -11.88
N CYS A 104 2.05 13.46 -11.96
CA CYS A 104 3.35 12.90 -11.69
C CYS A 104 3.44 12.33 -10.27
N MET A 105 3.03 13.11 -9.27
CA MET A 105 2.97 12.64 -7.88
C MET A 105 2.00 11.46 -7.69
N SER A 106 0.89 11.46 -8.41
CA SER A 106 -0.07 10.36 -8.37
C SER A 106 0.51 9.06 -8.94
N VAL A 107 1.32 9.15 -9.99
CA VAL A 107 2.02 7.99 -10.59
C VAL A 107 3.02 7.40 -9.59
N ILE A 108 3.84 8.23 -8.96
CA ILE A 108 4.81 7.78 -7.95
C ILE A 108 4.10 7.13 -6.75
N ASN A 109 3.03 7.72 -6.23
CA ASN A 109 2.27 7.14 -5.13
C ASN A 109 1.65 5.78 -5.48
N ARG A 110 1.17 5.61 -6.71
CA ARG A 110 0.70 4.30 -7.19
C ARG A 110 1.83 3.27 -7.26
N LYS A 111 3.03 3.71 -7.66
CA LYS A 111 4.19 2.82 -7.74
C LYS A 111 4.67 2.38 -6.36
N ILE A 112 4.58 3.24 -5.33
CA ILE A 112 4.84 2.88 -3.94
C ILE A 112 3.91 1.75 -3.50
N ASP A 113 2.60 1.89 -3.75
CA ASP A 113 1.62 0.86 -3.39
C ASP A 113 1.91 -0.47 -4.13
N GLU A 114 2.21 -0.40 -5.44
CA GLU A 114 2.54 -1.58 -6.25
C GLU A 114 3.79 -2.32 -5.74
N ASP A 115 4.82 -1.60 -5.30
CA ASP A 115 6.04 -2.18 -4.74
C ASP A 115 5.74 -2.93 -3.44
N ILE A 116 4.93 -2.33 -2.56
CA ILE A 116 4.47 -2.98 -1.32
C ILE A 116 3.60 -4.21 -1.62
N HIS A 117 2.67 -4.13 -2.58
CA HIS A 117 1.85 -5.28 -3.00
C HIS A 117 2.72 -6.42 -3.54
N THR A 118 3.75 -6.09 -4.30
CA THR A 118 4.71 -7.08 -4.84
C THR A 118 5.44 -7.77 -3.70
N ALA A 119 5.92 -7.03 -2.70
CA ALA A 119 6.57 -7.60 -1.52
C ALA A 119 5.61 -8.48 -0.70
N LEU A 120 4.37 -8.05 -0.46
CA LEU A 120 3.33 -8.85 0.22
C LEU A 120 2.99 -10.14 -0.55
N SER A 121 3.01 -10.08 -1.88
CA SER A 121 2.72 -11.24 -2.74
C SER A 121 3.75 -12.36 -2.60
N THR A 122 4.93 -12.10 -2.06
CA THR A 122 5.94 -13.14 -1.78
C THR A 122 5.59 -14.01 -0.57
N ALA A 123 4.64 -13.59 0.29
CA ALA A 123 4.19 -14.37 1.42
C ALA A 123 3.62 -15.74 0.97
N THR A 124 3.79 -16.77 1.80
CA THR A 124 3.35 -18.12 1.48
C THR A 124 2.11 -18.57 2.26
N VAL A 125 1.78 -17.88 3.37
CA VAL A 125 0.64 -18.24 4.20
C VAL A 125 -0.66 -17.76 3.54
N THR A 126 -1.64 -18.65 3.39
CA THR A 126 -2.95 -18.33 2.80
C THR A 126 -4.09 -18.78 3.70
N TRP A 127 -5.29 -18.22 3.55
CA TRP A 127 -6.48 -18.73 4.25
C TRP A 127 -7.03 -20.04 3.63
N GLY A 128 -6.61 -20.37 2.41
CA GLY A 128 -7.04 -21.52 1.62
C GLY A 128 -7.10 -21.20 0.14
N SER A 129 -7.93 -21.93 -0.61
CA SER A 129 -8.23 -21.65 -2.02
C SER A 129 -9.07 -20.38 -2.19
N ALA A 130 -9.13 -19.87 -3.43
CA ALA A 130 -9.97 -18.73 -3.78
C ALA A 130 -11.45 -19.05 -3.52
N ALA A 131 -12.13 -18.17 -2.81
CA ALA A 131 -13.54 -18.32 -2.44
C ALA A 131 -14.15 -16.94 -2.16
N ALA A 132 -15.49 -16.86 -2.24
CA ALA A 132 -16.23 -15.70 -1.77
C ALA A 132 -15.94 -15.44 -0.27
N ALA A 133 -15.85 -14.17 0.11
CA ALA A 133 -15.60 -13.80 1.50
C ALA A 133 -16.71 -14.36 2.41
N THR A 134 -16.30 -14.92 3.54
CA THR A 134 -17.20 -15.33 4.62
C THR A 134 -16.55 -14.94 5.96
N ILE A 135 -17.39 -14.73 6.99
CA ILE A 135 -16.90 -14.41 8.34
C ILE A 135 -15.95 -15.50 8.85
N ALA A 136 -16.26 -16.79 8.55
CA ALA A 136 -15.42 -17.91 8.95
C ALA A 136 -14.02 -17.84 8.31
N LEU A 137 -13.90 -17.45 7.03
CA LEU A 137 -12.61 -17.29 6.35
C LEU A 137 -11.84 -16.09 6.88
N ILE A 138 -12.51 -14.98 7.17
CA ILE A 138 -11.89 -13.80 7.78
C ILE A 138 -11.36 -14.13 9.19
N SER A 139 -12.18 -14.81 10.00
CA SER A 139 -11.77 -15.27 11.31
C SER A 139 -10.58 -16.26 11.24
N LYS A 140 -10.57 -17.15 10.24
CA LYS A 140 -9.44 -18.06 9.98
C LYS A 140 -8.16 -17.30 9.63
N ALA A 141 -8.24 -16.24 8.80
CA ALA A 141 -7.08 -15.41 8.50
C ALA A 141 -6.54 -14.73 9.76
N LYS A 142 -7.43 -14.11 10.57
CA LYS A 142 -7.05 -13.48 11.84
C LYS A 142 -6.47 -14.48 12.84
N THR A 143 -7.06 -15.68 12.97
CA THR A 143 -6.55 -16.73 13.86
C THR A 143 -5.13 -17.18 13.46
N LYS A 144 -4.83 -17.22 12.15
CA LYS A 144 -3.46 -17.54 11.70
C LYS A 144 -2.44 -16.50 12.16
N LEU A 145 -2.80 -15.21 12.12
CA LEU A 145 -1.95 -14.14 12.65
C LEU A 145 -1.83 -14.22 14.17
N GLY A 146 -2.93 -14.48 14.89
CA GLY A 146 -2.91 -14.66 16.34
C GLY A 146 -2.05 -15.83 16.79
N ASN A 147 -2.11 -16.98 16.07
CA ASN A 147 -1.25 -18.13 16.36
C ASN A 147 0.24 -17.84 16.10
N ALA A 148 0.55 -16.87 15.26
CA ALA A 148 1.90 -16.40 15.00
C ALA A 148 2.32 -15.22 15.91
N PHE A 149 1.49 -14.85 16.89
CA PHE A 149 1.66 -13.69 17.78
C PHE A 149 1.80 -12.35 17.04
N ALA A 150 1.38 -12.29 15.78
CA ALA A 150 1.56 -11.12 14.93
C ALA A 150 0.58 -9.97 15.26
N ASP A 151 -0.44 -10.23 16.08
CA ASP A 151 -1.47 -9.29 16.50
C ASP A 151 -1.24 -8.67 17.90
N MET A 152 -0.16 -9.06 18.59
CA MET A 152 0.07 -8.63 19.97
C MET A 152 0.73 -7.26 20.08
N ASP A 153 1.72 -6.96 19.23
CA ASP A 153 2.60 -5.81 19.39
C ASP A 153 2.41 -4.71 18.31
N ALA A 154 1.64 -4.99 17.27
CA ALA A 154 1.46 -4.06 16.18
C ALA A 154 0.03 -4.13 15.61
N PRO A 155 -0.48 -3.01 15.04
CA PRO A 155 -1.78 -3.00 14.40
C PRO A 155 -1.81 -3.95 13.19
N ILE A 156 -2.96 -4.63 13.04
CA ILE A 156 -3.23 -5.46 11.87
C ILE A 156 -3.91 -4.60 10.80
N TYR A 157 -3.45 -4.75 9.58
CA TYR A 157 -4.02 -4.14 8.39
C TYR A 157 -4.55 -5.20 7.44
N ALA A 158 -5.61 -4.85 6.70
CA ALA A 158 -6.12 -5.67 5.63
C ALA A 158 -6.30 -4.84 4.37
N LEU A 159 -5.69 -5.27 3.26
CA LEU A 159 -5.89 -4.71 1.93
C LEU A 159 -6.89 -5.58 1.20
N ILE A 160 -8.00 -4.98 0.76
CA ILE A 160 -9.10 -5.69 0.12
C ILE A 160 -9.51 -5.02 -1.19
N THR A 161 -10.06 -5.82 -2.10
CA THR A 161 -10.66 -5.33 -3.34
C THR A 161 -12.01 -4.66 -3.10
N PRO A 162 -12.49 -3.79 -4.00
CA PRO A 162 -13.84 -3.24 -3.92
C PRO A 162 -14.92 -4.33 -3.92
N ALA A 163 -14.72 -5.43 -4.66
CA ALA A 163 -15.64 -6.57 -4.66
C ALA A 163 -15.67 -7.25 -3.28
N PHE A 164 -14.52 -7.47 -2.65
CA PHE A 164 -14.47 -7.98 -1.28
C PHE A 164 -15.23 -7.08 -0.31
N HIS A 165 -15.08 -5.77 -0.43
CA HIS A 165 -15.83 -4.81 0.39
C HIS A 165 -17.34 -4.94 0.17
N ALA A 166 -17.79 -5.14 -1.07
CA ALA A 166 -19.21 -5.39 -1.36
C ALA A 166 -19.74 -6.66 -0.67
N TYR A 167 -18.93 -7.73 -0.60
CA TYR A 167 -19.28 -8.91 0.19
C TYR A 167 -19.39 -8.62 1.69
N LEU A 168 -18.49 -7.80 2.25
CA LEU A 168 -18.56 -7.41 3.66
C LEU A 168 -19.88 -6.69 3.98
N MET A 169 -20.36 -5.84 3.07
CA MET A 169 -21.63 -5.13 3.21
C MET A 169 -22.86 -6.05 3.20
N SER A 170 -22.71 -7.29 2.76
CA SER A 170 -23.79 -8.29 2.82
C SER A 170 -23.89 -9.02 4.17
N PHE A 171 -22.95 -8.79 5.08
CA PHE A 171 -22.97 -9.44 6.41
C PHE A 171 -23.70 -8.59 7.43
N ASP A 172 -24.69 -9.16 8.12
CA ASP A 172 -25.43 -8.49 9.18
C ASP A 172 -24.49 -8.00 10.29
N GLN A 173 -23.45 -8.78 10.63
CA GLN A 173 -22.46 -8.43 11.64
C GLN A 173 -21.55 -7.25 11.22
N PHE A 174 -21.42 -6.98 9.93
CA PHE A 174 -20.66 -5.85 9.44
C PHE A 174 -21.50 -4.57 9.40
N VAL A 175 -22.78 -4.69 9.06
CA VAL A 175 -23.70 -3.55 8.87
C VAL A 175 -24.31 -3.08 10.19
N SER A 176 -24.46 -3.96 11.19
CA SER A 176 -25.05 -3.61 12.47
C SER A 176 -24.21 -2.59 13.23
N ALA A 177 -24.87 -1.53 13.71
CA ALA A 177 -24.23 -0.46 14.50
C ALA A 177 -23.53 -0.96 15.78
N ASP A 178 -24.01 -2.10 16.34
CA ASP A 178 -23.43 -2.71 17.54
C ASP A 178 -22.01 -3.25 17.32
N TYR A 179 -21.63 -3.53 16.08
CA TYR A 179 -20.32 -4.09 15.72
C TYR A 179 -19.38 -3.08 15.03
N VAL A 180 -19.88 -1.93 14.56
CA VAL A 180 -19.15 -0.93 13.76
C VAL A 180 -18.66 0.26 14.61
N ASN A 181 -18.36 0.07 15.86
CA ASN A 181 -17.91 1.13 16.77
C ASN A 181 -16.42 1.46 16.69
N GLY A 182 -15.75 1.22 15.55
CA GLY A 182 -14.38 1.67 15.36
C GLY A 182 -14.30 3.14 14.93
N PRO A 183 -13.39 3.97 15.46
CA PRO A 183 -13.10 5.26 14.87
C PRO A 183 -12.61 5.06 13.43
N GLY A 184 -13.17 5.84 12.50
CA GLY A 184 -12.62 5.91 11.16
C GLY A 184 -11.18 6.49 11.20
N TRP A 185 -10.44 6.28 10.14
CA TRP A 185 -9.12 6.91 10.02
C TRP A 185 -9.30 8.42 9.83
N ASP A 186 -8.48 9.21 10.53
CA ASP A 186 -8.51 10.65 10.40
C ASP A 186 -8.23 11.04 8.93
N ASN A 187 -9.10 11.87 8.37
CA ASN A 187 -9.04 12.40 7.01
C ASN A 187 -9.18 11.38 5.86
N VAL A 188 -9.64 10.17 6.12
CA VAL A 188 -9.95 9.18 5.07
C VAL A 188 -11.45 8.87 5.07
N PRO A 189 -12.12 8.89 3.90
CA PRO A 189 -13.51 8.47 3.79
C PRO A 189 -13.71 7.05 4.30
N LYS A 190 -14.79 6.79 5.06
CA LYS A 190 -15.08 5.49 5.67
C LYS A 190 -15.30 4.36 4.65
N ASP A 191 -15.61 4.68 3.42
CA ASP A 191 -15.71 3.74 2.30
C ASP A 191 -14.34 3.27 1.77
N LYS A 192 -13.26 3.98 2.10
CA LYS A 192 -11.89 3.64 1.68
C LYS A 192 -11.05 3.00 2.78
N ALA A 193 -11.22 3.43 4.02
CA ALA A 193 -10.54 2.83 5.15
C ALA A 193 -11.43 2.87 6.39
N PHE A 194 -11.55 1.74 7.06
CA PHE A 194 -12.38 1.56 8.26
C PHE A 194 -11.73 0.56 9.21
N SER A 195 -12.17 0.54 10.46
CA SER A 195 -11.73 -0.43 11.45
C SER A 195 -12.90 -1.36 11.80
N TRP A 196 -12.69 -2.66 11.68
CA TRP A 196 -13.67 -3.68 12.02
C TRP A 196 -12.98 -4.96 12.48
N TYR A 197 -13.52 -5.62 13.51
CA TYR A 197 -13.00 -6.86 14.08
C TYR A 197 -11.54 -6.76 14.59
N GLY A 198 -11.12 -5.56 15.04
CA GLY A 198 -9.73 -5.29 15.46
C GLY A 198 -8.71 -5.30 14.32
N VAL A 199 -9.16 -5.09 13.10
CA VAL A 199 -8.34 -4.97 11.90
C VAL A 199 -8.65 -3.65 11.21
N ASN A 200 -7.63 -2.99 10.70
CA ASN A 200 -7.74 -1.77 9.91
C ASN A 200 -7.83 -2.14 8.43
N TRP A 201 -8.99 -1.94 7.83
CA TRP A 201 -9.30 -2.32 6.46
C TRP A 201 -9.05 -1.16 5.50
N ILE A 202 -8.41 -1.43 4.39
CA ILE A 202 -8.16 -0.47 3.31
C ILE A 202 -8.66 -1.08 2.01
N VAL A 203 -9.53 -0.35 1.31
CA VAL A 203 -10.02 -0.75 -0.01
C VAL A 203 -9.05 -0.26 -1.07
N ASP A 204 -8.42 -1.18 -1.79
CA ASP A 204 -7.48 -0.87 -2.87
C ASP A 204 -7.91 -1.53 -4.19
N PRO A 205 -8.23 -0.73 -5.22
CA PRO A 205 -8.62 -1.25 -6.53
C PRO A 205 -7.44 -1.73 -7.40
N LYS A 206 -6.20 -1.69 -6.87
CA LYS A 206 -4.98 -2.06 -7.61
C LYS A 206 -4.31 -3.34 -7.08
N LEU A 207 -5.00 -4.10 -6.26
CA LEU A 207 -4.52 -5.40 -5.79
C LEU A 207 -4.37 -6.40 -6.95
N PRO A 208 -3.45 -7.38 -6.84
CA PRO A 208 -3.26 -8.38 -7.88
C PRO A 208 -4.55 -9.19 -8.14
N GLY A 209 -4.94 -9.28 -9.40
CA GLY A 209 -6.10 -10.09 -9.82
C GLY A 209 -7.47 -9.48 -9.52
N VAL A 210 -7.57 -8.18 -9.24
CA VAL A 210 -8.87 -7.50 -9.05
C VAL A 210 -9.83 -7.81 -10.19
N GLY A 211 -11.09 -8.12 -9.85
CA GLY A 211 -12.15 -8.44 -10.80
C GLY A 211 -12.07 -9.85 -11.38
N THR A 212 -11.17 -10.70 -10.93
CA THR A 212 -11.06 -12.09 -11.34
C THR A 212 -11.56 -13.07 -10.27
N SER A 213 -11.71 -14.33 -10.62
CA SER A 213 -12.05 -15.40 -9.67
C SER A 213 -10.92 -15.74 -8.68
N SER A 214 -9.77 -15.09 -8.77
CA SER A 214 -8.62 -15.31 -7.90
C SER A 214 -7.87 -14.01 -7.63
N SER A 215 -8.56 -13.04 -7.05
CA SER A 215 -7.93 -11.81 -6.56
C SER A 215 -7.16 -12.08 -5.27
N THR A 216 -6.06 -11.36 -5.07
CA THR A 216 -5.21 -11.53 -3.89
C THR A 216 -5.36 -10.35 -2.96
N CYS A 217 -6.09 -10.55 -1.87
CA CYS A 217 -6.16 -9.63 -0.75
C CYS A 217 -5.14 -10.04 0.32
N PHE A 218 -4.78 -9.11 1.20
CA PHE A 218 -3.78 -9.34 2.23
C PHE A 218 -4.30 -8.95 3.60
N MET A 219 -3.99 -9.75 4.63
CA MET A 219 -4.14 -9.37 6.03
C MET A 219 -2.77 -9.55 6.69
N TYR A 220 -2.23 -8.50 7.32
CA TYR A 220 -0.87 -8.52 7.83
C TYR A 220 -0.68 -7.59 9.02
N SER A 221 0.34 -7.90 9.83
CA SER A 221 0.83 -7.01 10.88
C SER A 221 1.78 -5.97 10.30
N GLN A 222 1.78 -4.75 10.82
CA GLN A 222 2.68 -3.68 10.41
C GLN A 222 4.15 -4.12 10.41
N ASN A 223 4.56 -4.88 11.42
CA ASN A 223 5.94 -5.35 11.57
C ASN A 223 6.35 -6.47 10.59
N ALA A 224 5.42 -6.95 9.77
CA ALA A 224 5.69 -8.03 8.82
C ALA A 224 6.30 -7.57 7.50
N ILE A 225 6.20 -6.30 7.17
CA ILE A 225 6.69 -5.73 5.91
C ILE A 225 7.46 -4.43 6.16
N GLY A 226 8.61 -4.30 5.52
CA GLY A 226 9.42 -3.09 5.48
C GLY A 226 9.33 -2.41 4.13
N HIS A 227 9.19 -1.09 4.14
CA HIS A 227 9.25 -0.25 2.96
C HIS A 227 10.20 0.91 3.23
N ALA A 228 11.30 0.96 2.51
CA ALA A 228 12.24 2.07 2.54
C ALA A 228 12.00 2.99 1.36
N CYS A 229 11.87 4.27 1.63
CA CYS A 229 11.75 5.30 0.62
C CYS A 229 12.60 6.49 1.05
N ASP A 230 13.46 6.96 0.18
CA ASP A 230 14.21 8.18 0.41
C ASP A 230 13.27 9.39 0.31
N THR A 231 12.88 9.91 1.47
CA THR A 231 11.96 11.05 1.58
C THR A 231 12.68 12.38 1.45
N GLU A 232 13.99 12.42 1.67
CA GLU A 232 14.79 13.64 1.56
C GLU A 232 15.08 13.99 0.10
N ASN A 233 15.17 13.00 -0.76
CA ASN A 233 15.43 13.14 -2.19
C ASN A 233 14.20 12.87 -3.07
N LEU A 234 12.98 13.10 -2.57
CA LEU A 234 11.82 13.19 -3.43
C LEU A 234 11.99 14.45 -4.31
N ASP A 235 12.71 14.28 -5.41
CA ASP A 235 13.07 15.37 -6.30
C ASP A 235 11.90 15.65 -7.25
N THR A 236 11.31 16.82 -7.07
CA THR A 236 10.32 17.36 -8.00
C THR A 236 10.94 18.54 -8.74
N ALA A 237 11.19 18.38 -10.02
CA ALA A 237 11.73 19.40 -10.88
C ALA A 237 10.73 19.79 -11.98
N VAL A 238 10.73 21.05 -12.35
CA VAL A 238 9.97 21.56 -13.48
C VAL A 238 10.92 22.33 -14.40
N GLY A 239 10.84 22.08 -15.68
CA GLY A 239 11.73 22.73 -16.63
C GLY A 239 11.08 22.95 -17.99
N TYR A 240 11.89 23.54 -18.87
CA TYR A 240 11.55 23.77 -20.26
C TYR A 240 12.71 23.31 -21.14
N ASP A 241 12.38 22.57 -22.19
CA ASP A 241 13.34 22.16 -23.22
C ASP A 241 13.21 23.09 -24.41
N ASP A 242 14.18 23.99 -24.55
CA ASP A 242 14.23 24.99 -25.62
C ASP A 242 14.36 24.36 -27.01
N LYS A 243 14.99 23.20 -27.10
CA LYS A 243 15.22 22.54 -28.40
C LYS A 243 13.95 21.94 -28.97
N ASN A 244 13.09 21.38 -28.12
CA ASN A 244 11.87 20.67 -28.51
C ASN A 244 10.60 21.48 -28.23
N ASP A 245 10.72 22.72 -27.72
CA ASP A 245 9.61 23.60 -27.32
C ASP A 245 8.60 22.89 -26.39
N LYS A 246 9.14 22.20 -25.34
CA LYS A 246 8.33 21.42 -24.40
C LYS A 246 8.58 21.84 -22.97
N SER A 247 7.49 21.97 -22.19
CA SER A 247 7.56 22.02 -20.74
C SER A 247 7.45 20.63 -20.17
N TRP A 248 8.25 20.33 -19.15
CA TRP A 248 8.24 19.04 -18.45
C TRP A 248 8.16 19.23 -16.94
N ALA A 249 7.61 18.25 -16.26
CA ALA A 249 7.68 18.08 -14.82
C ALA A 249 8.26 16.69 -14.54
N ARG A 250 9.12 16.56 -13.52
CA ARG A 250 9.72 15.29 -13.11
C ARG A 250 9.45 15.06 -11.64
N CYS A 251 9.03 13.87 -11.30
CA CYS A 251 9.07 13.36 -9.94
C CYS A 251 9.96 12.11 -9.91
N SER A 252 10.88 12.06 -8.96
CA SER A 252 11.82 10.95 -8.80
C SER A 252 11.82 10.48 -7.36
N THR A 253 11.96 9.17 -7.13
CA THR A 253 12.10 8.60 -5.81
C THR A 253 12.93 7.32 -5.85
N PHE A 254 13.64 7.05 -4.78
CA PHE A 254 14.34 5.78 -4.56
C PHE A 254 13.56 5.00 -3.51
N MET A 255 13.14 3.79 -3.83
CA MET A 255 12.35 2.98 -2.91
C MET A 255 12.56 1.49 -3.12
N GLY A 256 12.27 0.73 -2.08
CA GLY A 256 12.28 -0.72 -2.10
C GLY A 256 11.51 -1.29 -0.93
N SER A 257 10.84 -2.41 -1.14
CA SER A 257 10.06 -3.10 -0.12
C SER A 257 10.56 -4.53 0.08
N LYS A 258 10.44 -5.03 1.30
CA LYS A 258 10.82 -6.40 1.64
C LYS A 258 9.86 -7.01 2.65
N LEU A 259 9.48 -8.27 2.40
CA LEU A 259 8.79 -9.09 3.40
C LEU A 259 9.79 -9.45 4.51
N LEU A 260 9.50 -9.04 5.75
CA LEU A 260 10.35 -9.27 6.92
C LEU A 260 9.96 -10.56 7.64
N GLN A 261 8.66 -10.76 7.87
CA GLN A 261 8.14 -11.89 8.62
C GLN A 261 6.98 -12.56 7.86
N ASN A 262 7.25 -13.72 7.27
CA ASN A 262 6.26 -14.44 6.47
C ASN A 262 5.04 -14.90 7.30
N SER A 263 5.23 -15.22 8.58
CA SER A 263 4.15 -15.63 9.49
C SER A 263 3.18 -14.50 9.84
N GLY A 264 3.64 -13.26 9.70
CA GLY A 264 2.86 -12.04 9.95
C GLY A 264 2.00 -11.58 8.76
N VAL A 265 1.95 -12.34 7.66
CA VAL A 265 1.15 -12.02 6.46
C VAL A 265 0.30 -13.20 6.07
N VAL A 266 -0.99 -12.99 5.84
CA VAL A 266 -1.92 -13.99 5.31
C VAL A 266 -2.51 -13.49 4.00
N LYS A 267 -2.30 -14.24 2.92
CA LYS A 267 -2.98 -14.00 1.64
C LYS A 267 -4.40 -14.51 1.70
N MET A 268 -5.35 -13.64 1.42
CA MET A 268 -6.76 -13.95 1.31
C MET A 268 -7.13 -14.01 -0.18
N LEU A 269 -7.17 -15.22 -0.74
CA LEU A 269 -7.54 -15.42 -2.14
C LEU A 269 -9.06 -15.32 -2.28
N HIS A 270 -9.53 -14.26 -2.92
CA HIS A 270 -10.94 -13.93 -3.04
C HIS A 270 -11.45 -14.11 -4.47
N ASP A 271 -12.69 -14.52 -4.60
CA ASP A 271 -13.40 -14.58 -5.89
C ASP A 271 -14.22 -13.30 -6.06
N ASP A 272 -13.74 -12.39 -6.92
CA ASP A 272 -14.35 -11.10 -7.20
C ASP A 272 -15.43 -11.20 -8.30
N SER A 273 -15.59 -12.35 -8.96
CA SER A 273 -16.37 -12.47 -10.21
C SER A 273 -17.84 -12.07 -10.10
N LEU A 274 -18.43 -12.14 -8.90
CA LEU A 274 -19.84 -11.75 -8.71
C LEU A 274 -20.06 -10.24 -8.81
N TYR A 275 -19.06 -9.44 -8.46
CA TYR A 275 -19.15 -7.97 -8.40
C TYR A 275 -18.14 -7.27 -9.33
N SER A 276 -17.59 -8.00 -10.30
CA SER A 276 -16.63 -7.48 -11.29
C SER A 276 -17.29 -6.94 -12.56
#